data_c6825a8e21a547bc169cd6fa10e54910
#
_entry.id   c6825a8e21a547bc169cd6fa10e54910
#
_cell.length_a   1.000
_cell.length_b   1.000
_cell.length_c   1.000
_cell.angle_alpha   90.00
_cell.angle_beta   90.00
_cell.angle_gamma   90.00
#
_symmetry.space_group_name_H-M   'P 1'
#
loop_
_entity.id
_entity.type
_entity.pdbx_description
1 polymer ?
#
loop_
_entity_poly.entity_id
_entity_poly.type
_entity_poly.pdbx_seq_one_letter_code
_entity_poly.pdbx_strand_id
1 'polypeptide(L)'
;MKYFNFCLSSLKKLKEISTPLTIACGCKQCEISSRPVHRCNAVWDTGATSSMISRRVAEKLKLKSTGKVKIAGVHGVTMANTYIVNLIFNNGFSIFGLPVSEADNGGGFDVLIGMDVISRGKLIVDGLKDGCYIAFTFPTGDI
;
A
#
# COMPACT_ATOMS: atom_id res chain seq x y z
N MET A 1 -22.89 -10.87 -2.05
CA MET A 1 -21.48 -10.42 -2.15
C MET A 1 -21.31 -9.22 -1.24
N LYS A 2 -20.43 -9.32 -0.27
CA LYS A 2 -20.13 -8.21 0.60
C LYS A 2 -19.01 -7.39 -0.03
N TYR A 3 -19.16 -6.09 -0.09
CA TYR A 3 -18.13 -5.18 -0.58
C TYR A 3 -17.57 -4.39 0.58
N PHE A 4 -16.29 -4.15 0.51
CA PHE A 4 -15.62 -3.30 1.43
C PHE A 4 -15.25 -1.99 0.72
N ASN A 5 -15.60 -0.87 1.32
CA ASN A 5 -15.40 0.44 0.71
C ASN A 5 -14.64 1.37 1.63
N PHE A 6 -13.77 2.17 1.08
CA PHE A 6 -13.42 3.43 1.72
C PHE A 6 -13.82 4.60 0.80
N CYS A 7 -14.13 5.72 1.43
CA CYS A 7 -14.43 6.96 0.75
C CYS A 7 -13.60 8.09 1.34
N LEU A 8 -13.09 8.93 0.49
CA LEU A 8 -12.50 10.21 0.84
C LEU A 8 -13.21 11.30 0.07
N SER A 9 -13.55 12.37 0.75
CA SER A 9 -14.02 13.58 0.09
C SER A 9 -13.17 14.77 0.51
N SER A 10 -12.92 15.68 -0.41
CA SER A 10 -12.14 16.87 -0.16
C SER A 10 -12.82 18.06 -0.81
N LEU A 11 -12.80 19.20 -0.12
CA LEU A 11 -13.24 20.49 -0.66
C LEU A 11 -12.23 21.09 -1.64
N LYS A 12 -11.05 20.49 -1.74
CA LYS A 12 -9.97 20.91 -2.65
C LYS A 12 -9.68 19.81 -3.65
N LYS A 13 -9.20 20.17 -4.82
CA LYS A 13 -8.66 19.19 -5.78
C LYS A 13 -7.42 18.55 -5.19
N LEU A 14 -7.40 17.23 -5.18
CA LEU A 14 -6.28 16.45 -4.68
C LEU A 14 -5.25 16.25 -5.78
N LYS A 15 -3.98 16.38 -5.44
CA LYS A 15 -2.86 16.05 -6.32
C LYS A 15 -2.42 14.59 -6.18
N GLU A 16 -2.84 13.95 -5.10
CA GLU A 16 -2.40 12.61 -4.72
C GLU A 16 -3.52 11.93 -3.94
N ILE A 17 -3.70 10.64 -4.16
CA ILE A 17 -4.61 9.83 -3.36
C ILE A 17 -3.79 9.20 -2.25
N SER A 18 -4.13 9.53 -1.01
CA SER A 18 -3.45 9.03 0.17
C SER A 18 -4.45 8.61 1.23
N THR A 19 -4.26 7.42 1.81
CA THR A 19 -5.13 6.88 2.85
C THR A 19 -4.32 6.42 4.05
N PRO A 20 -4.82 6.64 5.28
CA PRO A 20 -4.16 6.12 6.46
C PRO A 20 -4.29 4.59 6.53
N LEU A 21 -3.23 3.93 6.97
CA LEU A 21 -3.24 2.51 7.27
C LEU A 21 -2.20 2.16 8.33
N THR A 22 -2.31 0.93 8.85
CA THR A 22 -1.30 0.31 9.69
C THR A 22 -0.63 -0.80 8.89
N ILE A 23 0.68 -0.85 8.91
CA ILE A 23 1.46 -1.91 8.26
C ILE A 23 2.18 -2.74 9.31
N ALA A 24 2.23 -4.05 9.08
CA ALA A 24 2.90 -5.02 9.93
C ALA A 24 3.61 -6.08 9.09
N CYS A 25 4.52 -6.83 9.70
CA CYS A 25 5.12 -8.00 9.07
C CYS A 25 4.04 -9.03 8.74
N GLY A 26 4.02 -9.51 7.50
CA GLY A 26 3.08 -10.54 7.03
C GLY A 26 3.68 -11.95 6.99
N CYS A 27 4.92 -12.10 7.41
CA CYS A 27 5.60 -13.40 7.41
C CYS A 27 5.03 -14.32 8.50
N LYS A 28 4.77 -15.58 8.16
CA LYS A 28 4.24 -16.57 9.12
C LYS A 28 5.18 -16.89 10.28
N GLN A 29 6.47 -16.62 10.12
CA GLN A 29 7.49 -16.87 11.13
C GLN A 29 7.56 -15.80 12.23
N CYS A 30 6.87 -14.68 12.07
CA CYS A 30 6.80 -13.65 13.10
C CYS A 30 5.72 -13.99 14.12
N GLU A 31 6.07 -13.95 15.41
CA GLU A 31 5.07 -14.09 16.47
C GLU A 31 4.07 -12.93 16.46
N ILE A 32 2.79 -13.24 16.41
CA ILE A 32 1.72 -12.24 16.25
C ILE A 32 1.71 -11.25 17.42
N SER A 33 1.97 -11.70 18.64
CA SER A 33 1.89 -10.88 19.85
C SER A 33 3.04 -9.87 20.01
N SER A 34 4.15 -10.07 19.31
CA SER A 34 5.35 -9.21 19.40
C SER A 34 5.69 -8.48 18.11
N ARG A 35 4.81 -8.55 17.09
CA ARG A 35 5.06 -7.87 15.82
C ARG A 35 4.98 -6.36 15.97
N PRO A 36 6.03 -5.63 15.60
CA PRO A 36 5.92 -4.19 15.53
C PRO A 36 4.93 -3.80 14.43
N VAL A 37 4.22 -2.71 14.68
CA VAL A 37 3.31 -2.11 13.70
C VAL A 37 3.73 -0.67 13.46
N HIS A 38 3.38 -0.15 12.29
CA HIS A 38 3.65 1.23 11.94
C HIS A 38 2.42 1.84 11.31
N ARG A 39 1.99 2.99 11.83
CA ARG A 39 0.92 3.80 11.25
C ARG A 39 1.51 4.79 10.26
N CYS A 40 0.95 4.85 9.07
CA CYS A 40 1.40 5.74 8.02
C CYS A 40 0.29 6.03 7.02
N ASN A 41 0.58 6.88 6.06
CA ASN A 41 -0.28 7.09 4.90
C ASN A 41 0.26 6.29 3.72
N ALA A 42 -0.64 5.63 3.02
CA ALA A 42 -0.33 4.95 1.77
C ALA A 42 -0.75 5.80 0.58
N VAL A 43 0.13 5.95 -0.37
CA VAL A 43 -0.15 6.60 -1.66
C VAL A 43 -0.68 5.55 -2.62
N TRP A 44 -1.77 5.87 -3.32
CA TRP A 44 -2.35 5.00 -4.36
C TRP A 44 -1.85 5.45 -5.72
N ASP A 45 -1.20 4.54 -6.45
CA ASP A 45 -0.54 4.86 -7.71
C ASP A 45 -0.91 3.84 -8.79
N THR A 46 -1.79 4.25 -9.72
CA THR A 46 -2.19 3.43 -10.86
C THR A 46 -1.07 3.24 -11.89
N GLY A 47 0.00 4.03 -11.81
CA GLY A 47 1.19 3.90 -12.65
C GLY A 47 2.21 2.90 -12.14
N ALA A 48 2.05 2.41 -10.91
CA ALA A 48 2.94 1.40 -10.33
C ALA A 48 2.37 0.00 -10.55
N THR A 49 3.16 -0.91 -11.08
CA THR A 49 2.75 -2.31 -11.30
C THR A 49 2.57 -3.05 -9.97
N SER A 50 3.45 -2.79 -9.01
CA SER A 50 3.51 -3.50 -7.73
C SER A 50 3.57 -2.52 -6.57
N SER A 51 3.03 -2.92 -5.44
CA SER A 51 3.10 -2.15 -4.20
C SER A 51 4.52 -2.15 -3.64
N MET A 52 4.87 -1.07 -2.98
CA MET A 52 6.21 -0.81 -2.46
C MET A 52 6.14 -0.24 -1.05
N ILE A 53 7.24 -0.40 -0.30
CA ILE A 53 7.42 0.25 0.99
C ILE A 53 8.76 0.99 1.01
N SER A 54 8.87 2.01 1.86
CA SER A 54 10.15 2.69 2.07
C SER A 54 11.11 1.83 2.88
N ARG A 55 12.41 2.08 2.70
CA ARG A 55 13.44 1.45 3.55
C ARG A 55 13.21 1.74 5.03
N ARG A 56 12.78 2.96 5.35
CA ARG A 56 12.48 3.37 6.71
C ARG A 56 11.40 2.48 7.36
N VAL A 57 10.35 2.14 6.62
CA VAL A 57 9.30 1.23 7.10
C VAL A 57 9.84 -0.18 7.30
N ALA A 58 10.62 -0.69 6.35
CA ALA A 58 11.23 -2.01 6.48
C ALA A 58 12.12 -2.11 7.72
N GLU A 59 12.90 -1.08 8.00
CA GLU A 59 13.76 -1.00 9.19
C GLU A 59 12.95 -0.90 10.49
N LYS A 60 11.94 -0.05 10.53
CA LYS A 60 11.05 0.09 11.70
C LYS A 60 10.34 -1.20 12.07
N LEU A 61 9.90 -1.95 11.07
CA LEU A 61 9.22 -3.22 11.25
C LEU A 61 10.18 -4.40 11.40
N LYS A 62 11.48 -4.17 11.30
CA LYS A 62 12.52 -5.22 11.34
C LYS A 62 12.22 -6.36 10.37
N LEU A 63 11.79 -6.01 9.16
CA LEU A 63 11.43 -6.99 8.15
C LEU A 63 12.66 -7.72 7.65
N LYS A 64 12.49 -9.03 7.46
CA LYS A 64 13.49 -9.87 6.79
C LYS A 64 13.16 -9.98 5.32
N SER A 65 14.15 -9.72 4.46
CA SER A 65 13.98 -9.84 3.02
C SER A 65 13.63 -11.28 2.63
N THR A 66 12.64 -11.42 1.75
CA THR A 66 12.26 -12.72 1.15
C THR A 66 13.00 -13.00 -0.13
N GLY A 67 13.73 -12.03 -0.66
CA GLY A 67 14.48 -12.12 -1.90
C GLY A 67 14.81 -10.77 -2.48
N LYS A 68 15.14 -10.74 -3.76
CA LYS A 68 15.43 -9.51 -4.50
C LYS A 68 14.73 -9.53 -5.85
N VAL A 69 14.35 -8.35 -6.33
CA VAL A 69 13.71 -8.15 -7.63
C VAL A 69 14.38 -6.99 -8.36
N LYS A 70 14.38 -7.06 -9.68
CA LYS A 70 14.83 -5.96 -10.54
C LYS A 70 13.71 -4.93 -10.64
N ILE A 71 14.05 -3.67 -10.39
CA ILE A 71 13.13 -2.54 -10.56
C ILE A 71 13.70 -1.63 -11.63
N ALA A 72 12.89 -1.38 -12.67
CA ALA A 72 13.18 -0.39 -13.68
C ALA A 72 12.68 0.98 -13.21
N GLY A 73 13.55 1.96 -13.18
CA GLY A 73 13.24 3.34 -12.81
C GLY A 73 13.79 4.32 -13.82
N VAL A 74 13.58 5.61 -13.55
CA VAL A 74 14.05 6.70 -14.40
C VAL A 74 15.56 6.70 -14.61
N HIS A 75 16.31 6.18 -13.64
CA HIS A 75 17.77 6.15 -13.64
C HIS A 75 18.36 4.77 -13.98
N GLY A 76 17.56 3.85 -14.50
CA GLY A 76 18.00 2.51 -14.88
C GLY A 76 17.39 1.39 -14.03
N VAL A 77 18.02 0.23 -14.07
CA VAL A 77 17.57 -0.96 -13.35
C VAL A 77 18.37 -1.12 -12.06
N THR A 78 17.67 -1.29 -10.94
CA THR A 78 18.26 -1.56 -9.63
C THR A 78 17.70 -2.84 -9.05
N MET A 79 18.44 -3.44 -8.11
CA MET A 79 17.96 -4.59 -7.33
C MET A 79 17.38 -4.07 -6.02
N ALA A 80 16.18 -4.53 -5.70
CA ALA A 80 15.50 -4.16 -4.44
C ALA A 80 15.16 -5.38 -3.62
N ASN A 81 15.20 -5.25 -2.30
CA ASN A 81 14.72 -6.27 -1.39
C ASN A 81 13.20 -6.41 -1.51
N THR A 82 12.72 -7.63 -1.32
CA THR A 82 11.29 -7.93 -1.23
C THR A 82 10.92 -8.37 0.17
N TYR A 83 9.67 -8.10 0.54
CA TYR A 83 9.12 -8.42 1.86
C TYR A 83 7.69 -8.90 1.73
N ILE A 84 7.18 -9.53 2.77
CA ILE A 84 5.76 -9.86 2.92
C ILE A 84 5.20 -9.03 4.07
N VAL A 85 4.12 -8.29 3.80
CA VAL A 85 3.50 -7.40 4.78
C VAL A 85 1.99 -7.61 4.87
N ASN A 86 1.43 -7.16 5.98
CA ASN A 86 -0.01 -7.02 6.17
C ASN A 86 -0.36 -5.53 6.17
N LEU A 87 -1.36 -5.15 5.39
CA LEU A 87 -1.91 -3.81 5.36
C LEU A 87 -3.27 -3.81 6.06
N ILE A 88 -3.43 -2.98 7.07
CA ILE A 88 -4.65 -2.88 7.87
C ILE A 88 -5.20 -1.46 7.73
N PHE A 89 -6.35 -1.35 7.08
CA PHE A 89 -7.03 -0.07 6.88
C PHE A 89 -7.92 0.27 8.06
N ASN A 90 -8.12 1.56 8.33
CA ASN A 90 -8.84 2.04 9.53
C ASN A 90 -10.30 1.58 9.63
N ASN A 91 -10.87 1.14 8.54
CA ASN A 91 -12.27 0.73 8.46
C ASN A 91 -12.47 -0.79 8.63
N GLY A 92 -11.43 -1.49 9.13
CA GLY A 92 -11.48 -2.92 9.43
C GLY A 92 -11.15 -3.82 8.25
N PHE A 93 -10.85 -3.27 7.07
CA PHE A 93 -10.36 -4.05 5.94
C PHE A 93 -8.87 -4.31 6.06
N SER A 94 -8.45 -5.50 5.69
CA SER A 94 -7.03 -5.89 5.75
C SER A 94 -6.64 -6.72 4.54
N ILE A 95 -5.40 -6.51 4.09
CA ILE A 95 -4.75 -7.35 3.09
C ILE A 95 -3.61 -8.07 3.78
N PHE A 96 -3.68 -9.38 3.84
CA PHE A 96 -2.66 -10.21 4.48
C PHE A 96 -1.73 -10.83 3.45
N GLY A 97 -0.44 -10.89 3.81
CA GLY A 97 0.55 -11.60 3.00
C GLY A 97 0.84 -10.94 1.66
N LEU A 98 0.81 -9.62 1.58
CA LEU A 98 1.10 -8.87 0.36
C LEU A 98 2.62 -8.83 0.11
N PRO A 99 3.09 -9.34 -1.04
CA PRO A 99 4.47 -9.13 -1.45
C PRO A 99 4.70 -7.67 -1.83
N VAL A 100 5.76 -7.08 -1.32
CA VAL A 100 6.14 -5.70 -1.63
C VAL A 100 7.63 -5.62 -1.90
N SER A 101 8.06 -4.62 -2.66
CA SER A 101 9.47 -4.31 -2.85
C SER A 101 9.85 -3.03 -2.10
N GLU A 102 11.13 -2.93 -1.76
CA GLU A 102 11.68 -1.73 -1.13
C GLU A 102 11.91 -0.65 -2.18
N ALA A 103 11.39 0.53 -1.93
CA ALA A 103 11.58 1.67 -2.80
C ALA A 103 12.77 2.52 -2.35
N ASP A 104 13.58 2.94 -3.30
CA ASP A 104 14.59 3.97 -3.11
C ASP A 104 14.02 5.31 -3.59
N ASN A 105 13.17 5.90 -2.75
CA ASN A 105 12.35 7.06 -3.14
C ASN A 105 12.72 8.36 -2.43
N GLY A 106 13.83 8.39 -1.71
CA GLY A 106 14.25 9.59 -0.99
C GLY A 106 13.23 10.12 0.02
N GLY A 107 12.29 9.29 0.50
CA GLY A 107 11.30 9.66 1.51
C GLY A 107 9.96 10.15 0.96
N GLY A 108 9.67 9.92 -0.32
CA GLY A 108 8.43 10.37 -0.96
C GLY A 108 7.15 9.71 -0.46
N PHE A 109 7.24 8.49 0.08
CA PHE A 109 6.10 7.77 0.67
C PHE A 109 6.60 6.71 1.67
N ASP A 110 5.72 6.27 2.55
CA ASP A 110 5.98 5.09 3.40
C ASP A 110 5.48 3.81 2.74
N VAL A 111 4.26 3.83 2.22
CA VAL A 111 3.64 2.73 1.48
C VAL A 111 3.09 3.27 0.17
N LEU A 112 3.34 2.55 -0.91
CA LEU A 112 2.74 2.82 -2.21
C LEU A 112 1.92 1.61 -2.62
N ILE A 113 0.63 1.83 -2.89
CA ILE A 113 -0.30 0.81 -3.34
C ILE A 113 -0.38 0.87 -4.86
N GLY A 114 0.06 -0.19 -5.50
CA GLY A 114 0.11 -0.30 -6.95
C GLY A 114 -1.06 -1.08 -7.54
N MET A 115 -0.94 -1.40 -8.82
CA MET A 115 -1.97 -2.11 -9.57
C MET A 115 -2.18 -3.55 -9.11
N ASP A 116 -1.21 -4.15 -8.44
CA ASP A 116 -1.35 -5.46 -7.82
C ASP A 116 -2.49 -5.52 -6.78
N VAL A 117 -2.78 -4.41 -6.13
CA VAL A 117 -3.92 -4.25 -5.22
C VAL A 117 -5.10 -3.61 -5.94
N ILE A 118 -4.88 -2.50 -6.65
CA ILE A 118 -5.94 -1.70 -7.27
C ILE A 118 -6.75 -2.54 -8.27
N SER A 119 -6.10 -3.40 -9.04
CA SER A 119 -6.77 -4.24 -10.05
C SER A 119 -7.70 -5.31 -9.47
N ARG A 120 -7.63 -5.55 -8.16
CA ARG A 120 -8.52 -6.50 -7.49
C ARG A 120 -9.87 -5.93 -7.12
N GLY A 121 -10.05 -4.62 -7.26
CA GLY A 121 -11.26 -3.92 -6.87
C GLY A 121 -11.65 -2.83 -7.86
N LYS A 122 -12.44 -1.89 -7.38
CA LYS A 122 -12.89 -0.75 -8.16
C LYS A 122 -12.44 0.54 -7.49
N LEU A 123 -11.63 1.31 -8.20
CA LEU A 123 -11.21 2.64 -7.79
C LEU A 123 -12.03 3.68 -8.55
N ILE A 124 -12.67 4.59 -7.82
CA ILE A 124 -13.40 5.71 -8.37
C ILE A 124 -12.67 6.99 -7.97
N VAL A 125 -12.36 7.81 -8.96
CA VAL A 125 -11.87 9.17 -8.77
C VAL A 125 -12.85 10.09 -9.48
N ASP A 126 -13.65 10.80 -8.71
CA ASP A 126 -14.68 11.69 -9.24
C ASP A 126 -14.31 13.13 -8.94
N GLY A 127 -14.05 13.89 -10.00
CA GLY A 127 -13.76 15.32 -9.92
C GLY A 127 -15.03 16.13 -9.75
N LEU A 128 -15.29 16.59 -8.54
CA LEU A 128 -16.40 17.47 -8.23
C LEU A 128 -16.07 18.91 -8.60
N LYS A 129 -17.09 19.75 -8.75
CA LYS A 129 -16.92 21.17 -9.07
C LYS A 129 -16.00 21.87 -8.06
N ASP A 130 -16.19 21.59 -6.77
CA ASP A 130 -15.48 22.25 -5.66
C ASP A 130 -14.68 21.25 -4.81
N GLY A 131 -14.23 20.14 -5.41
CA GLY A 131 -13.49 19.14 -4.68
C GLY A 131 -13.24 17.86 -5.44
N CYS A 132 -13.12 16.77 -4.71
CA CYS A 132 -12.86 15.43 -5.25
C CYS A 132 -13.49 14.37 -4.36
N TYR A 133 -14.04 13.34 -4.96
CA TYR A 133 -14.53 12.16 -4.28
C TYR A 133 -13.73 10.94 -4.75
N ILE A 134 -13.21 10.17 -3.81
CA ILE A 134 -12.43 8.97 -4.09
C ILE A 134 -13.02 7.81 -3.29
N ALA A 135 -13.24 6.71 -3.96
CA ALA A 135 -13.72 5.49 -3.34
C ALA A 135 -12.97 4.28 -3.89
N PHE A 136 -12.74 3.32 -3.04
CA PHE A 136 -12.22 2.02 -3.43
C PHE A 136 -13.09 0.93 -2.84
N THR A 137 -13.48 -0.03 -3.68
CA THR A 137 -14.36 -1.14 -3.30
C THR A 137 -13.70 -2.46 -3.61
N PHE A 138 -13.60 -3.32 -2.61
CA PHE A 138 -13.17 -4.70 -2.79
C PHE A 138 -14.36 -5.63 -2.70
N PRO A 139 -14.45 -6.66 -3.54
CA PRO A 139 -15.31 -7.80 -3.25
C PRO A 139 -14.72 -8.57 -2.06
N THR A 140 -15.51 -8.72 -0.98
CA THR A 140 -15.08 -9.53 0.17
C THR A 140 -15.37 -11.00 -0.11
N GLY A 141 -14.37 -11.85 -0.07
CA GLY A 141 -14.48 -13.28 -0.26
C GLY A 141 -13.54 -13.88 -1.31
N ASP A 142 -12.87 -13.06 -2.09
CA ASP A 142 -11.93 -13.49 -3.15
C ASP A 142 -10.46 -13.21 -2.81
N ILE A 143 -10.17 -13.07 -1.54
CA ILE A 143 -8.80 -12.79 -1.07
C ILE A 143 -8.25 -14.06 -0.40
#